data_b44cf71a3f8dede132f707c3f9edfc50
#
_entry.id   b44cf71a3f8dede132f707c3f9edfc50
#
_cell.length_a   1.000
_cell.length_b   1.000
_cell.length_c   1.000
_cell.angle_alpha   90.00
_cell.angle_beta   90.00
_cell.angle_gamma   90.00
#
_symmetry.space_group_name_H-M   'P 1'
#
loop_
_entity.id
_entity.type
_entity.pdbx_description
1 polymer ?
#
loop_
_entity_poly.entity_id
_entity_poly.type
_entity_poly.pdbx_seq_one_letter_code
_entity_poly.pdbx_strand_id
1 'polypeptide(L)'
;LNLLAKLEGGEEIDGESSIDLRGEKKDYNPKQKITRIYFETNADPNPEVIQAIIDAEKIIFSAGDLYTSILPHLLVGGIKEAIEQSKAKIVLVLNLMTKIGETDNFKASDYLKAFIYYLGNEKKIDFMIANSNGLDKEVLKVYKKDRQKPVEVDLEACQKLTPATKIITAPLALYHIREHLFRHDPQKLARM
;
A
#
# COMPACT_ATOMS: atom_id res chain seq x y z
N LEU A 1 -5.27 -18.36 9.79
CA LEU A 1 -4.74 -17.09 10.26
C LEU A 1 -5.76 -15.99 9.99
N ASN A 2 -6.15 -15.25 11.02
CA ASN A 2 -7.20 -14.25 10.93
C ASN A 2 -6.61 -12.83 11.04
N LEU A 3 -6.96 -11.95 10.09
CA LEU A 3 -6.52 -10.55 10.08
C LEU A 3 -7.60 -9.69 10.73
N LEU A 4 -7.19 -8.87 11.70
CA LEU A 4 -8.05 -7.92 12.38
C LEU A 4 -7.60 -6.48 12.09
N ALA A 5 -8.57 -5.57 12.06
CA ALA A 5 -8.29 -4.13 11.94
C ALA A 5 -8.94 -3.37 13.10
N LYS A 6 -8.18 -2.49 13.73
CA LYS A 6 -8.66 -1.56 14.75
C LYS A 6 -8.92 -0.19 14.13
N LEU A 7 -10.08 0.39 14.44
CA LEU A 7 -10.50 1.70 13.94
C LEU A 7 -10.23 2.82 14.95
N GLU A 8 -10.23 4.06 14.47
CA GLU A 8 -10.39 5.24 15.33
C GLU A 8 -11.69 5.09 16.13
N GLY A 9 -11.59 5.19 17.46
CA GLY A 9 -12.73 4.92 18.35
C GLY A 9 -12.70 3.56 19.03
N GLY A 10 -11.79 2.66 18.60
CA GLY A 10 -11.52 1.39 19.29
C GLY A 10 -12.34 0.20 18.80
N GLU A 11 -13.25 0.39 17.86
CA GLU A 11 -13.96 -0.70 17.19
C GLU A 11 -12.99 -1.60 16.42
N GLU A 12 -13.27 -2.91 16.39
CA GLU A 12 -12.49 -3.90 15.67
C GLU A 12 -13.30 -4.53 14.53
N ILE A 13 -12.60 -4.79 13.43
CA ILE A 13 -13.15 -5.51 12.28
C ILE A 13 -12.42 -6.83 12.19
N ASP A 14 -13.20 -7.90 12.10
CA ASP A 14 -12.73 -9.27 12.04
C ASP A 14 -12.77 -9.79 10.61
N GLY A 15 -11.63 -10.29 10.15
CA GLY A 15 -11.46 -10.93 8.85
C GLY A 15 -11.06 -9.99 7.71
N GLU A 16 -10.15 -10.46 6.89
CA GLU A 16 -9.62 -9.74 5.72
C GLU A 16 -10.73 -9.25 4.79
N SER A 17 -11.68 -10.12 4.42
CA SER A 17 -12.80 -9.76 3.56
C SER A 17 -13.71 -8.68 4.18
N SER A 18 -13.88 -8.70 5.51
CA SER A 18 -14.67 -7.66 6.21
C SER A 18 -13.96 -6.31 6.19
N ILE A 19 -12.63 -6.30 6.21
CA ILE A 19 -11.79 -5.10 6.08
C ILE A 19 -11.85 -4.58 4.64
N ASP A 20 -11.63 -5.46 3.67
CA ASP A 20 -11.62 -5.14 2.23
C ASP A 20 -12.95 -4.55 1.76
N LEU A 21 -14.06 -5.18 2.11
CA LEU A 21 -15.41 -4.78 1.69
C LEU A 21 -16.07 -3.75 2.62
N ARG A 22 -15.32 -3.25 3.60
CA ARG A 22 -15.86 -2.31 4.59
C ARG A 22 -16.51 -1.09 3.98
N GLY A 23 -15.88 -0.54 2.94
CA GLY A 23 -16.36 0.66 2.25
C GLY A 23 -17.70 0.49 1.52
N GLU A 24 -18.13 -0.73 1.28
CA GLU A 24 -19.40 -1.07 0.60
C GLU A 24 -20.59 -1.14 1.58
N LYS A 25 -20.34 -1.18 2.89
CA LYS A 25 -21.39 -1.23 3.90
C LYS A 25 -22.23 0.03 3.91
N LYS A 26 -23.55 -0.11 4.14
CA LYS A 26 -24.50 1.02 4.16
C LYS A 26 -24.21 2.03 5.26
N ASP A 27 -23.70 1.56 6.39
CA ASP A 27 -23.35 2.34 7.59
C ASP A 27 -21.87 2.75 7.62
N TYR A 28 -21.17 2.57 6.50
CA TYR A 28 -19.76 2.93 6.40
C TYR A 28 -19.52 4.41 6.72
N ASN A 29 -18.64 4.65 7.69
CA ASN A 29 -18.20 5.98 8.09
C ASN A 29 -16.73 6.23 7.68
N PRO A 30 -16.46 7.10 6.69
CA PRO A 30 -15.10 7.37 6.22
C PRO A 30 -14.23 8.14 7.22
N LYS A 31 -14.80 8.64 8.32
CA LYS A 31 -14.06 9.28 9.42
C LYS A 31 -13.42 8.27 10.36
N GLN A 32 -13.96 7.06 10.43
CA GLN A 32 -13.37 5.98 11.21
C GLN A 32 -12.24 5.31 10.43
N LYS A 33 -11.03 5.82 10.52
CA LYS A 33 -9.87 5.26 9.83
C LYS A 33 -9.35 4.00 10.50
N ILE A 34 -8.72 3.13 9.72
CA ILE A 34 -7.93 2.02 10.25
C ILE A 34 -6.68 2.61 10.91
N THR A 35 -6.49 2.32 12.19
CA THR A 35 -5.33 2.75 12.97
C THR A 35 -4.27 1.66 13.07
N ARG A 36 -4.70 0.40 13.04
CA ARG A 36 -3.81 -0.75 13.14
C ARG A 36 -4.45 -1.99 12.54
N ILE A 37 -3.62 -2.84 11.91
CA ILE A 37 -3.96 -4.22 11.60
C ILE A 37 -3.02 -5.17 12.36
N TYR A 38 -3.48 -6.37 12.64
CA TYR A 38 -2.71 -7.41 13.31
C TYR A 38 -3.33 -8.77 13.06
N PHE A 39 -2.57 -9.83 13.28
CA PHE A 39 -3.12 -11.18 13.27
C PHE A 39 -3.60 -11.56 14.68
N GLU A 40 -4.71 -12.28 14.76
CA GLU A 40 -5.26 -12.81 16.01
C GLU A 40 -4.26 -13.73 16.71
N THR A 41 -3.50 -14.48 15.93
CA THR A 41 -2.43 -15.37 16.40
C THR A 41 -1.15 -15.08 15.64
N ASN A 42 0.00 -15.39 16.23
CA ASN A 42 1.28 -15.23 15.55
C ASN A 42 1.33 -16.07 14.26
N ALA A 43 1.86 -15.47 13.21
CA ALA A 43 2.15 -16.15 11.96
C ALA A 43 3.62 -16.55 11.93
N ASP A 44 3.88 -17.84 11.79
CA ASP A 44 5.23 -18.32 11.56
C ASP A 44 5.61 -18.15 10.09
N PRO A 45 6.83 -17.70 9.79
CA PRO A 45 7.28 -17.53 8.43
C PRO A 45 7.59 -18.87 7.77
N ASN A 46 7.42 -18.96 6.46
CA ASN A 46 8.04 -20.02 5.69
C ASN A 46 9.57 -19.79 5.65
N PRO A 47 10.40 -20.75 6.10
CA PRO A 47 11.86 -20.59 6.10
C PRO A 47 12.46 -20.26 4.73
N GLU A 48 11.89 -20.81 3.65
CA GLU A 48 12.32 -20.52 2.28
C GLU A 48 12.10 -19.03 1.91
N VAL A 49 11.02 -18.42 2.41
CA VAL A 49 10.74 -16.99 2.21
C VAL A 49 11.77 -16.13 2.95
N ILE A 50 12.11 -16.49 4.17
CA ILE A 50 13.15 -15.78 4.95
C ILE A 50 14.47 -15.79 4.17
N GLN A 51 14.89 -16.96 3.69
CA GLN A 51 16.14 -17.08 2.93
C GLN A 51 16.08 -16.26 1.62
N ALA A 52 14.96 -16.36 0.89
CA ALA A 52 14.76 -15.60 -0.34
C ALA A 52 14.84 -14.08 -0.13
N ILE A 53 14.31 -13.57 1.00
CA ILE A 53 14.41 -12.15 1.36
C ILE A 53 15.86 -11.76 1.66
N ILE A 54 16.60 -12.59 2.40
CA ILE A 54 17.99 -12.30 2.75
C ILE A 54 18.88 -12.26 1.50
N ASP A 55 18.67 -13.17 0.56
CA ASP A 55 19.47 -13.33 -0.65
C ASP A 55 19.03 -12.41 -1.81
N ALA A 56 17.91 -11.70 -1.64
CA ALA A 56 17.38 -10.84 -2.69
C ALA A 56 18.32 -9.67 -3.03
N GLU A 57 18.39 -9.32 -4.30
CA GLU A 57 19.00 -8.05 -4.75
C GLU A 57 18.03 -6.87 -4.66
N LYS A 58 16.72 -7.16 -4.81
CA LYS A 58 15.63 -6.19 -4.74
C LYS A 58 14.43 -6.81 -4.04
N ILE A 59 13.81 -6.05 -3.17
CA ILE A 59 12.52 -6.37 -2.55
C ILE A 59 11.52 -5.32 -3.02
N ILE A 60 10.48 -5.76 -3.73
CA ILE A 60 9.50 -4.87 -4.34
C ILE A 60 8.15 -5.08 -3.66
N PHE A 61 7.69 -4.05 -2.93
CA PHE A 61 6.32 -3.96 -2.48
C PHE A 61 5.49 -3.35 -3.61
N SER A 62 4.79 -4.21 -4.33
CA SER A 62 3.99 -3.82 -5.49
C SER A 62 2.70 -3.14 -5.05
N ALA A 63 2.01 -2.48 -6.00
CA ALA A 63 0.70 -1.91 -5.72
C ALA A 63 -0.32 -3.02 -5.42
N GLY A 64 -1.09 -2.82 -4.36
CA GLY A 64 -2.14 -3.69 -3.85
C GLY A 64 -2.89 -2.97 -2.74
N ASP A 65 -3.97 -3.53 -2.23
CA ASP A 65 -4.71 -2.93 -1.13
C ASP A 65 -3.82 -2.87 0.12
N LEU A 66 -3.69 -1.67 0.69
CA LEU A 66 -2.63 -1.38 1.66
C LEU A 66 -2.74 -2.28 2.89
N TYR A 67 -3.93 -2.31 3.51
CA TYR A 67 -4.14 -3.00 4.79
C TYR A 67 -4.49 -4.49 4.64
N THR A 68 -4.96 -4.91 3.48
CA THR A 68 -5.37 -6.31 3.25
C THR A 68 -4.39 -7.11 2.40
N SER A 69 -3.58 -6.44 1.54
CA SER A 69 -2.66 -7.14 0.64
C SER A 69 -1.18 -6.85 0.92
N ILE A 70 -0.81 -5.62 1.30
CA ILE A 70 0.62 -5.24 1.40
C ILE A 70 1.15 -5.35 2.82
N LEU A 71 0.54 -4.64 3.77
CA LEU A 71 1.01 -4.57 5.15
C LEU A 71 0.94 -5.91 5.92
N PRO A 72 -0.01 -6.84 5.65
CA PRO A 72 -0.05 -8.12 6.34
C PRO A 72 1.24 -8.95 6.21
N HIS A 73 1.98 -8.82 5.10
CA HIS A 73 3.27 -9.50 4.97
C HIS A 73 4.27 -9.09 6.04
N LEU A 74 4.22 -7.83 6.48
CA LEU A 74 5.10 -7.29 7.52
C LEU A 74 4.68 -7.70 8.95
N LEU A 75 3.50 -8.34 9.10
CA LEU A 75 3.03 -8.88 10.39
C LEU A 75 3.52 -10.31 10.65
N VAL A 76 3.99 -11.00 9.60
CA VAL A 76 4.54 -12.36 9.73
C VAL A 76 5.88 -12.29 10.46
N GLY A 77 6.03 -13.13 11.49
CA GLY A 77 7.27 -13.19 12.29
C GLY A 77 8.50 -13.43 11.41
N GLY A 78 9.62 -12.78 11.75
CA GLY A 78 10.89 -12.94 11.03
C GLY A 78 11.01 -12.19 9.69
N ILE A 79 9.89 -11.75 9.06
CA ILE A 79 9.95 -11.04 7.77
C ILE A 79 10.67 -9.69 7.89
N LYS A 80 10.35 -8.89 8.89
CA LYS A 80 11.01 -7.58 9.10
C LYS A 80 12.49 -7.74 9.40
N GLU A 81 12.82 -8.69 10.23
CA GLU A 81 14.19 -9.04 10.60
C GLU A 81 14.98 -9.50 9.37
N ALA A 82 14.38 -10.32 8.50
CA ALA A 82 15.01 -10.74 7.25
C ALA A 82 15.24 -9.55 6.29
N ILE A 83 14.25 -8.65 6.17
CA ILE A 83 14.38 -7.42 5.40
C ILE A 83 15.50 -6.54 5.96
N GLU A 84 15.63 -6.46 7.28
CA GLU A 84 16.68 -5.67 7.94
C GLU A 84 18.07 -6.23 7.71
N GLN A 85 18.22 -7.56 7.70
CA GLN A 85 19.48 -8.24 7.41
C GLN A 85 19.85 -8.21 5.92
N SER A 86 18.85 -8.15 5.05
CA SER A 86 19.05 -8.14 3.60
C SER A 86 19.80 -6.88 3.13
N LYS A 87 20.66 -7.05 2.14
CA LYS A 87 21.31 -5.96 1.39
C LYS A 87 20.47 -5.47 0.20
N ALA A 88 19.29 -6.04 0.01
CA ALA A 88 18.40 -5.72 -1.09
C ALA A 88 18.00 -4.24 -1.12
N LYS A 89 17.84 -3.71 -2.32
CA LYS A 89 17.19 -2.41 -2.52
C LYS A 89 15.68 -2.57 -2.35
N ILE A 90 15.09 -1.76 -1.48
CA ILE A 90 13.66 -1.77 -1.22
C ILE A 90 12.94 -0.75 -2.08
N VAL A 91 11.97 -1.24 -2.86
CA VAL A 91 11.14 -0.44 -3.76
C VAL A 91 9.69 -0.51 -3.31
N LEU A 92 9.09 0.64 -3.07
CA LEU A 92 7.66 0.78 -2.78
C LEU A 92 6.95 1.36 -4.01
N VAL A 93 6.01 0.62 -4.60
CA VAL A 93 5.17 1.09 -5.71
C VAL A 93 3.82 1.53 -5.14
N LEU A 94 3.49 2.81 -5.29
CA LEU A 94 2.23 3.36 -4.79
C LEU A 94 1.04 2.97 -5.66
N ASN A 95 -0.10 2.83 -5.03
CA ASN A 95 -1.38 2.64 -5.71
C ASN A 95 -1.71 3.85 -6.60
N LEU A 96 -2.41 3.60 -7.72
CA LEU A 96 -2.93 4.67 -8.58
C LEU A 96 -4.12 5.39 -7.94
N MET A 97 -4.96 4.64 -7.23
CA MET A 97 -6.22 5.09 -6.65
C MET A 97 -6.28 4.77 -5.16
N THR A 98 -7.02 5.57 -4.42
CA THR A 98 -7.39 5.24 -3.04
C THR A 98 -8.40 4.10 -3.03
N LYS A 99 -8.42 3.31 -1.98
CA LYS A 99 -9.40 2.25 -1.71
C LYS A 99 -10.38 2.72 -0.66
N ILE A 100 -11.68 2.69 -1.00
CA ILE A 100 -12.73 3.01 -0.05
C ILE A 100 -12.74 1.99 1.10
N GLY A 101 -12.83 2.48 2.32
CA GLY A 101 -12.78 1.62 3.50
C GLY A 101 -11.39 1.38 4.07
N GLU A 102 -10.35 1.53 3.26
CA GLU A 102 -8.96 1.37 3.71
C GLU A 102 -8.18 2.69 3.70
N THR A 103 -8.09 3.33 2.54
CA THR A 103 -7.20 4.47 2.31
C THR A 103 -7.96 5.70 1.84
N ASP A 104 -9.14 5.95 2.42
CA ASP A 104 -9.96 7.11 2.09
C ASP A 104 -9.19 8.41 2.23
N ASN A 105 -9.11 9.15 1.12
CA ASN A 105 -8.39 10.42 1.01
C ASN A 105 -6.90 10.37 1.34
N PHE A 106 -6.26 9.21 1.34
CA PHE A 106 -4.82 9.11 1.54
C PHE A 106 -4.08 9.80 0.41
N LYS A 107 -3.01 10.50 0.79
CA LYS A 107 -1.96 10.98 -0.09
C LYS A 107 -0.76 10.01 -0.06
N ALA A 108 0.18 10.20 -0.95
CA ALA A 108 1.40 9.37 -0.99
C ALA A 108 2.12 9.31 0.36
N SER A 109 2.17 10.44 1.08
CA SER A 109 2.77 10.51 2.42
C SER A 109 2.03 9.67 3.46
N ASP A 110 0.71 9.47 3.33
CA ASP A 110 -0.06 8.64 4.27
C ASP A 110 0.22 7.15 4.04
N TYR A 111 0.32 6.71 2.77
CA TYR A 111 0.79 5.35 2.43
C TYR A 111 2.18 5.10 3.00
N LEU A 112 3.08 6.07 2.80
CA LEU A 112 4.45 5.98 3.26
C LEU A 112 4.54 5.89 4.79
N LYS A 113 3.76 6.70 5.53
CA LYS A 113 3.67 6.64 7.00
C LYS A 113 3.21 5.26 7.48
N ALA A 114 2.12 4.75 6.88
CA ALA A 114 1.61 3.43 7.23
C ALA A 114 2.67 2.35 6.96
N PHE A 115 3.31 2.40 5.79
CA PHE A 115 4.35 1.43 5.42
C PHE A 115 5.55 1.47 6.38
N ILE A 116 6.07 2.65 6.72
CA ILE A 116 7.17 2.84 7.67
C ILE A 116 6.81 2.30 9.05
N TYR A 117 5.58 2.56 9.51
CA TYR A 117 5.10 2.08 10.81
C TYR A 117 5.18 0.54 10.91
N TYR A 118 4.78 -0.18 9.87
CA TYR A 118 4.82 -1.64 9.86
C TYR A 118 6.21 -2.19 9.55
N LEU A 119 6.98 -1.54 8.68
CA LEU A 119 8.36 -1.93 8.40
C LEU A 119 9.28 -1.70 9.62
N GLY A 120 8.99 -0.67 10.43
CA GLY A 120 9.77 -0.33 11.61
C GLY A 120 11.07 0.44 11.33
N ASN A 121 11.38 0.72 10.07
CA ASN A 121 12.62 1.40 9.69
C ASN A 121 12.46 2.24 8.41
N GLU A 122 12.36 3.56 8.55
CA GLU A 122 12.22 4.52 7.45
C GLU A 122 13.42 4.56 6.49
N LYS A 123 14.63 4.27 6.99
CA LYS A 123 15.87 4.31 6.22
C LYS A 123 16.03 3.16 5.25
N LYS A 124 15.18 2.14 5.34
CA LYS A 124 15.26 0.96 4.45
C LYS A 124 14.59 1.16 3.09
N ILE A 125 13.76 2.18 2.90
CA ILE A 125 13.09 2.41 1.62
C ILE A 125 14.05 3.16 0.71
N ASP A 126 14.62 2.48 -0.30
CA ASP A 126 15.53 3.10 -1.27
C ASP A 126 14.76 3.90 -2.33
N PHE A 127 13.67 3.35 -2.83
CA PHE A 127 12.88 3.95 -3.91
C PHE A 127 11.38 3.93 -3.60
N MET A 128 10.71 5.01 -3.92
CA MET A 128 9.25 5.08 -4.00
C MET A 128 8.86 5.44 -5.43
N ILE A 129 8.05 4.61 -6.07
CA ILE A 129 7.57 4.81 -7.44
C ILE A 129 6.11 5.26 -7.39
N ALA A 130 5.80 6.38 -8.00
CA ALA A 130 4.47 6.95 -8.03
C ALA A 130 4.05 7.39 -9.44
N ASN A 131 2.75 7.37 -9.68
CA ASN A 131 2.20 7.83 -10.96
C ASN A 131 2.16 9.36 -11.03
N SER A 132 2.61 9.93 -12.14
CA SER A 132 2.61 11.38 -12.38
C SER A 132 1.53 11.86 -13.36
N ASN A 133 0.93 10.96 -14.14
CA ASN A 133 -0.08 11.39 -15.10
C ASN A 133 -1.46 11.54 -14.45
N GLY A 134 -2.11 12.65 -14.80
CA GLY A 134 -3.51 12.84 -14.49
C GLY A 134 -4.37 11.78 -15.17
N LEU A 135 -5.52 11.49 -14.58
CA LEU A 135 -6.50 10.59 -15.15
C LEU A 135 -7.48 11.38 -16.02
N ASP A 136 -7.93 10.77 -17.12
CA ASP A 136 -8.95 11.36 -17.98
C ASP A 136 -10.21 11.69 -17.17
N LYS A 137 -10.82 12.87 -17.49
CA LYS A 137 -11.99 13.38 -16.75
C LYS A 137 -13.21 12.45 -16.83
N GLU A 138 -13.42 11.76 -17.95
CA GLU A 138 -14.53 10.83 -18.12
C GLU A 138 -14.32 9.59 -17.26
N VAL A 139 -13.09 9.11 -17.18
CA VAL A 139 -12.72 7.98 -16.32
C VAL A 139 -12.85 8.35 -14.84
N LEU A 140 -12.44 9.56 -14.46
CA LEU A 140 -12.63 10.06 -13.11
C LEU A 140 -14.10 10.09 -12.66
N LYS A 141 -15.06 10.27 -13.60
CA LYS A 141 -16.49 10.21 -13.28
C LYS A 141 -16.93 8.81 -12.85
N VAL A 142 -16.35 7.76 -13.43
CA VAL A 142 -16.63 6.37 -13.03
C VAL A 142 -16.14 6.14 -11.60
N TYR A 143 -14.88 6.44 -11.33
CA TYR A 143 -14.29 6.27 -9.99
C TYR A 143 -14.94 7.15 -8.90
N LYS A 144 -15.46 8.33 -9.27
CA LYS A 144 -16.21 9.17 -8.32
C LYS A 144 -17.48 8.51 -7.81
N LYS A 145 -18.15 7.67 -8.62
CA LYS A 145 -19.32 6.91 -8.15
C LYS A 145 -18.94 5.96 -7.03
N ASP A 146 -17.75 5.36 -7.14
CA ASP A 146 -17.20 4.45 -6.15
C ASP A 146 -16.39 5.18 -5.06
N ARG A 147 -16.49 6.51 -4.98
CA ARG A 147 -15.81 7.37 -4.01
C ARG A 147 -14.28 7.20 -3.98
N GLN A 148 -13.69 6.60 -5.01
CA GLN A 148 -12.25 6.45 -5.16
C GLN A 148 -11.64 7.69 -5.80
N LYS A 149 -10.41 8.00 -5.45
CA LYS A 149 -9.66 9.16 -5.95
C LYS A 149 -8.27 8.74 -6.39
N PRO A 150 -7.67 9.42 -7.38
CA PRO A 150 -6.25 9.27 -7.63
C PRO A 150 -5.45 9.60 -6.36
N VAL A 151 -4.42 8.82 -6.10
CA VAL A 151 -3.49 9.11 -5.01
C VAL A 151 -2.72 10.39 -5.36
N GLU A 152 -2.89 11.43 -4.56
CA GLU A 152 -2.13 12.68 -4.68
C GLU A 152 -0.69 12.45 -4.20
N VAL A 153 0.28 12.83 -5.04
CA VAL A 153 1.70 12.68 -4.71
C VAL A 153 2.21 13.98 -4.10
N ASP A 154 2.15 14.06 -2.79
CA ASP A 154 2.64 15.19 -1.98
C ASP A 154 4.14 15.03 -1.67
N LEU A 155 4.98 15.31 -2.70
CA LEU A 155 6.43 15.05 -2.70
C LEU A 155 7.15 15.62 -1.49
N GLU A 156 6.86 16.87 -1.11
CA GLU A 156 7.52 17.52 0.04
C GLU A 156 7.25 16.79 1.36
N ALA A 157 6.00 16.33 1.55
CA ALA A 157 5.64 15.57 2.75
C ALA A 157 6.32 14.21 2.76
N CYS A 158 6.38 13.52 1.62
CA CYS A 158 7.09 12.26 1.47
C CYS A 158 8.59 12.44 1.75
N GLN A 159 9.21 13.46 1.19
CA GLN A 159 10.65 13.72 1.36
C GLN A 159 11.01 14.08 2.81
N LYS A 160 10.10 14.72 3.54
CA LYS A 160 10.30 14.99 4.98
C LYS A 160 10.25 13.71 5.82
N LEU A 161 9.41 12.74 5.46
CA LEU A 161 9.29 11.47 6.16
C LEU A 161 10.50 10.56 5.92
N THR A 162 11.00 10.54 4.68
CA THR A 162 12.10 9.67 4.27
C THR A 162 13.09 10.44 3.41
N PRO A 163 13.97 11.27 4.03
CA PRO A 163 14.93 12.11 3.28
C PRO A 163 15.89 11.33 2.39
N ALA A 164 16.18 10.07 2.74
CA ALA A 164 17.07 9.20 1.98
C ALA A 164 16.38 8.46 0.81
N THR A 165 15.06 8.41 0.78
CA THR A 165 14.31 7.70 -0.26
C THR A 165 14.30 8.49 -1.56
N LYS A 166 14.69 7.86 -2.66
CA LYS A 166 14.55 8.43 -4.00
C LYS A 166 13.10 8.26 -4.48
N ILE A 167 12.38 9.38 -4.61
CA ILE A 167 11.01 9.38 -5.13
C ILE A 167 11.05 9.54 -6.65
N ILE A 168 10.50 8.57 -7.37
CA ILE A 168 10.45 8.53 -8.83
C ILE A 168 9.00 8.66 -9.27
N THR A 169 8.70 9.66 -10.06
CA THR A 169 7.38 9.86 -10.66
C THR A 169 7.42 9.65 -12.16
N ALA A 170 6.48 8.88 -12.71
CA ALA A 170 6.38 8.61 -14.13
C ALA A 170 4.92 8.41 -14.55
N PRO A 171 4.57 8.56 -15.85
CA PRO A 171 3.21 8.32 -16.35
C PRO A 171 2.92 6.82 -16.43
N LEU A 172 2.57 6.22 -15.30
CA LEU A 172 2.43 4.77 -15.12
C LEU A 172 1.00 4.26 -15.30
N ALA A 173 -0.01 5.12 -15.26
CA ALA A 173 -1.40 4.68 -15.38
C ALA A 173 -1.77 4.32 -16.82
N LEU A 174 -2.40 3.15 -16.99
CA LEU A 174 -3.02 2.67 -18.20
C LEU A 174 -4.51 2.41 -17.94
N TYR A 175 -5.38 2.96 -18.79
CA TYR A 175 -6.81 2.72 -18.70
C TYR A 175 -7.23 1.57 -19.59
N HIS A 176 -7.81 0.54 -18.98
CA HIS A 176 -8.41 -0.60 -19.67
C HIS A 176 -9.88 -0.30 -19.97
N ILE A 177 -10.17 0.11 -21.20
CA ILE A 177 -11.50 0.59 -21.63
C ILE A 177 -12.59 -0.46 -21.41
N ARG A 178 -12.29 -1.74 -21.69
CA ARG A 178 -13.29 -2.83 -21.58
C ARG A 178 -13.67 -3.14 -20.13
N GLU A 179 -12.73 -2.97 -19.20
CA GLU A 179 -12.90 -3.30 -17.80
C GLU A 179 -13.25 -2.07 -16.96
N HIS A 180 -13.19 -0.88 -17.55
CA HIS A 180 -13.32 0.41 -16.85
C HIS A 180 -12.37 0.57 -15.66
N LEU A 181 -11.15 0.01 -15.75
CA LEU A 181 -10.16 -0.01 -14.67
C LEU A 181 -8.87 0.70 -15.04
N PHE A 182 -8.30 1.43 -14.08
CA PHE A 182 -6.91 1.84 -14.12
C PHE A 182 -6.01 0.74 -13.56
N ARG A 183 -4.95 0.44 -14.32
CA ARG A 183 -3.87 -0.44 -13.90
C ARG A 183 -2.54 0.26 -14.13
N HIS A 184 -1.51 -0.17 -13.45
CA HIS A 184 -0.15 0.20 -13.83
C HIS A 184 0.18 -0.41 -15.20
N ASP A 185 0.81 0.38 -16.06
CA ASP A 185 1.40 -0.11 -17.29
C ASP A 185 2.60 -1.00 -16.92
N PRO A 186 2.53 -2.32 -17.14
CA PRO A 186 3.57 -3.24 -16.67
C PRO A 186 4.90 -3.01 -17.40
N GLN A 187 4.86 -2.59 -18.66
CA GLN A 187 6.08 -2.33 -19.44
C GLN A 187 6.80 -1.08 -18.98
N LYS A 188 6.04 -0.03 -18.63
CA LYS A 188 6.62 1.19 -18.08
C LYS A 188 7.15 0.97 -16.68
N LEU A 189 6.36 0.28 -15.83
CA LEU A 189 6.78 0.01 -14.45
C LEU A 189 8.05 -0.85 -14.40
N ALA A 190 8.17 -1.86 -15.27
CA ALA A 190 9.35 -2.73 -15.31
C ALA A 190 10.64 -2.03 -15.78
N ARG A 191 10.55 -0.84 -16.38
CA ARG A 191 11.70 -0.03 -16.82
C ARG A 191 12.19 0.97 -15.78
N MET A 192 11.46 1.08 -14.67
CA MET A 192 11.82 1.99 -13.57
C MET A 192 12.89 1.38 -12.67
#